data_31499460874cf393416dfe12020238c8
#
_entry.id   31499460874cf393416dfe12020238c8
#
_cell.length_a   1.000
_cell.length_b   1.000
_cell.length_c   1.000
_cell.angle_alpha   90.00
_cell.angle_beta   90.00
_cell.angle_gamma   90.00
#
_symmetry.space_group_name_H-M   'P 1'
#
loop_
_entity.id
_entity.type
_entity.pdbx_description
1 polymer ?
#
loop_
_entity_poly.entity_id
_entity_poly.type
_entity_poly.pdbx_seq_one_letter_code
_entity_poly.pdbx_strand_id
1 'polypeptide(L)'
;MPGYIGPQVLGPQSSRRGDRPRYLLDPRIARGSRWVTGANQADTHVVDLVYGRDFEADGTIEAAEIRDGDQAPDGSGPLRLARGVEIGHIFQLGRKYAQALGLTVLDRDGRSVVVTMGSYGIGVTRVLAALAEANHDDRGLAWPVGIAPADVHILATGRDDAVFDAAGRIARDVEAAGVDVLYDDRRKVSAGVKFADYELLGMPWGVVVGRGLAEGRVEIRNRRTGERTDVPVEQAPARLRSLIADE
;
A
#
# COMPACT_ATOMS: atom_id res chain seq x y z
N MET A 1 -16.90 -14.40 -36.86
CA MET A 1 -17.54 -13.06 -36.91
C MET A 1 -17.49 -12.46 -35.50
N PRO A 2 -16.55 -11.57 -35.21
CA PRO A 2 -16.48 -10.94 -33.88
C PRO A 2 -17.75 -10.11 -33.65
N GLY A 3 -18.29 -10.19 -32.41
CA GLY A 3 -19.43 -9.38 -31.99
C GLY A 3 -20.83 -9.92 -32.29
N TYR A 4 -20.95 -11.00 -33.09
CA TYR A 4 -22.26 -11.54 -33.51
C TYR A 4 -22.48 -13.00 -33.12
N ILE A 5 -21.61 -13.55 -32.25
CA ILE A 5 -21.77 -14.93 -31.77
C ILE A 5 -22.81 -14.93 -30.67
N GLY A 6 -23.78 -15.84 -30.78
CA GLY A 6 -24.79 -16.09 -29.78
C GLY A 6 -24.71 -17.52 -29.21
N PRO A 7 -25.33 -17.77 -28.08
CA PRO A 7 -25.23 -19.05 -27.34
C PRO A 7 -25.90 -20.23 -28.09
N GLN A 8 -26.72 -19.96 -29.09
CA GLN A 8 -27.47 -21.00 -29.81
C GLN A 8 -26.59 -22.01 -30.53
N VAL A 9 -25.35 -21.62 -30.88
CA VAL A 9 -24.34 -22.52 -31.50
C VAL A 9 -23.28 -23.03 -30.54
N LEU A 10 -23.44 -22.71 -29.27
CA LEU A 10 -22.55 -23.13 -28.18
C LEU A 10 -23.29 -24.09 -27.25
N GLY A 11 -22.59 -24.68 -26.31
CA GLY A 11 -23.22 -25.54 -25.31
C GLY A 11 -23.71 -26.89 -25.86
N PRO A 12 -24.54 -27.61 -25.09
CA PRO A 12 -25.01 -28.97 -25.40
C PRO A 12 -25.79 -29.09 -26.71
N GLN A 13 -26.48 -28.04 -27.16
CA GLN A 13 -27.26 -28.00 -28.40
C GLN A 13 -26.41 -27.82 -29.66
N SER A 14 -25.11 -27.55 -29.53
CA SER A 14 -24.23 -27.36 -30.69
C SER A 14 -24.14 -28.62 -31.52
N SER A 15 -24.35 -28.49 -32.82
CA SER A 15 -24.19 -29.60 -33.79
C SER A 15 -22.72 -30.02 -34.01
N ARG A 16 -21.76 -29.25 -33.50
CA ARG A 16 -20.33 -29.58 -33.58
C ARG A 16 -20.04 -30.71 -32.59
N ARG A 17 -19.95 -31.93 -33.10
CA ARG A 17 -19.48 -33.09 -32.31
C ARG A 17 -17.94 -33.05 -32.29
N GLY A 18 -17.34 -33.26 -31.09
CA GLY A 18 -15.87 -33.23 -30.88
C GLY A 18 -15.44 -32.04 -30.03
N ASP A 19 -14.31 -31.46 -30.31
CA ASP A 19 -13.66 -30.38 -29.54
C ASP A 19 -14.43 -29.04 -29.51
N ARG A 20 -15.69 -29.06 -29.04
CA ARG A 20 -16.37 -27.81 -28.75
C ARG A 20 -15.90 -27.25 -27.39
N PRO A 21 -15.72 -25.94 -27.27
CA PRO A 21 -15.44 -25.34 -25.98
C PRO A 21 -16.65 -25.56 -25.03
N ARG A 22 -16.37 -25.80 -23.76
CA ARG A 22 -17.41 -25.79 -22.72
C ARG A 22 -18.01 -24.38 -22.66
N TYR A 23 -19.32 -24.32 -22.61
CA TYR A 23 -20.07 -23.09 -22.49
C TYR A 23 -20.68 -23.00 -21.09
N LEU A 24 -20.19 -22.07 -20.30
CA LEU A 24 -20.62 -21.82 -18.92
C LEU A 24 -21.36 -20.48 -18.84
N LEU A 25 -22.34 -20.39 -17.96
CA LEU A 25 -23.12 -19.18 -17.71
C LEU A 25 -22.85 -18.65 -16.29
N ASP A 26 -22.89 -17.35 -16.14
CA ASP A 26 -22.98 -16.74 -14.83
C ASP A 26 -24.32 -17.09 -14.17
N PRO A 27 -24.38 -17.41 -12.86
CA PRO A 27 -25.63 -17.75 -12.15
C PRO A 27 -26.70 -16.67 -12.23
N ARG A 28 -26.33 -15.42 -12.48
CA ARG A 28 -27.27 -14.31 -12.71
C ARG A 28 -28.10 -14.44 -13.98
N ILE A 29 -27.66 -15.28 -14.94
CA ILE A 29 -28.44 -15.66 -16.11
C ILE A 29 -29.37 -16.82 -15.71
N ALA A 30 -30.45 -16.48 -15.03
CA ALA A 30 -31.40 -17.48 -14.55
C ALA A 30 -32.21 -18.09 -15.68
N ARG A 31 -32.65 -19.38 -15.51
CA ARG A 31 -33.58 -19.99 -16.46
C ARG A 31 -34.84 -19.15 -16.60
N GLY A 32 -35.29 -18.98 -17.85
CA GLY A 32 -36.44 -18.14 -18.19
C GLY A 32 -36.12 -16.65 -18.36
N SER A 33 -34.92 -16.21 -18.02
CA SER A 33 -34.49 -14.81 -18.27
C SER A 33 -34.31 -14.54 -19.78
N ARG A 34 -34.62 -13.32 -20.19
CA ARG A 34 -34.64 -12.88 -21.60
C ARG A 34 -33.45 -12.00 -21.91
N TRP A 35 -32.79 -12.27 -23.02
CA TRP A 35 -31.54 -11.63 -23.40
C TRP A 35 -31.50 -11.18 -24.84
N VAL A 36 -30.62 -10.22 -25.12
CA VAL A 36 -30.24 -9.84 -26.47
C VAL A 36 -28.81 -10.32 -26.71
N THR A 37 -28.58 -11.07 -27.80
CA THR A 37 -27.26 -11.64 -28.11
C THR A 37 -27.00 -11.60 -29.61
N GLY A 38 -25.78 -11.97 -30.01
CA GLY A 38 -25.51 -12.18 -31.46
C GLY A 38 -26.36 -13.29 -32.05
N ALA A 39 -26.79 -13.14 -33.28
CA ALA A 39 -27.59 -14.12 -34.03
C ALA A 39 -26.75 -15.15 -34.81
N ASN A 40 -25.43 -15.19 -34.61
CA ASN A 40 -24.48 -15.99 -35.40
C ASN A 40 -24.43 -15.66 -36.88
N GLN A 41 -24.89 -14.48 -37.26
CA GLN A 41 -24.87 -13.89 -38.55
C GLN A 41 -24.34 -12.43 -38.49
N ALA A 42 -23.59 -11.99 -39.49
CA ALA A 42 -23.05 -10.63 -39.51
C ALA A 42 -24.17 -9.58 -39.41
N ASP A 43 -23.92 -8.52 -38.67
CA ASP A 43 -24.80 -7.38 -38.45
C ASP A 43 -26.20 -7.71 -37.91
N THR A 44 -26.33 -8.87 -37.23
CA THR A 44 -27.63 -9.37 -36.77
C THR A 44 -27.60 -9.77 -35.30
N HIS A 45 -28.62 -9.35 -34.55
CA HIS A 45 -28.85 -9.75 -33.16
C HIS A 45 -30.19 -10.49 -33.00
N VAL A 46 -30.24 -11.39 -32.07
CA VAL A 46 -31.46 -12.05 -31.60
C VAL A 46 -31.95 -11.32 -30.35
N VAL A 47 -33.22 -11.00 -30.31
CA VAL A 47 -33.93 -10.49 -29.13
C VAL A 47 -34.82 -11.55 -28.54
N ASP A 48 -35.16 -11.40 -27.25
CA ASP A 48 -36.02 -12.36 -26.51
C ASP A 48 -35.44 -13.78 -26.48
N LEU A 49 -34.14 -13.92 -26.50
CA LEU A 49 -33.47 -15.22 -26.30
C LEU A 49 -33.60 -15.66 -24.87
N VAL A 50 -34.13 -16.85 -24.60
CA VAL A 50 -34.45 -17.35 -23.27
C VAL A 50 -33.59 -18.55 -22.93
N TYR A 51 -32.86 -18.47 -21.82
CA TYR A 51 -32.11 -19.61 -21.28
C TYR A 51 -33.09 -20.71 -20.84
N GLY A 52 -32.82 -21.92 -21.26
CA GLY A 52 -33.68 -23.10 -21.01
C GLY A 52 -34.83 -23.30 -21.99
N ARG A 53 -35.09 -22.34 -22.90
CA ARG A 53 -35.98 -22.51 -24.02
C ARG A 53 -35.20 -22.57 -25.37
N ASP A 54 -34.28 -21.62 -25.58
CA ASP A 54 -33.60 -21.42 -26.86
C ASP A 54 -32.18 -21.92 -26.85
N PHE A 55 -31.59 -22.04 -25.69
CA PHE A 55 -30.23 -22.58 -25.48
C PHE A 55 -30.04 -23.16 -24.09
N GLU A 56 -29.03 -24.03 -23.94
CA GLU A 56 -28.55 -24.61 -22.71
C GLU A 56 -27.06 -24.36 -22.53
N ALA A 57 -26.57 -24.44 -21.29
CA ALA A 57 -25.16 -24.34 -20.95
C ALA A 57 -24.62 -25.66 -20.39
N ASP A 58 -23.29 -25.84 -20.43
CA ASP A 58 -22.62 -27.00 -19.85
C ASP A 58 -22.48 -26.92 -18.33
N GLY A 59 -22.81 -25.78 -17.74
CA GLY A 59 -22.73 -25.52 -16.32
C GLY A 59 -22.71 -24.01 -16.02
N THR A 60 -22.41 -23.69 -14.78
CA THR A 60 -22.32 -22.30 -14.29
C THR A 60 -20.92 -21.95 -13.81
N ILE A 61 -20.58 -20.68 -13.89
CA ILE A 61 -19.37 -20.09 -13.36
C ILE A 61 -19.64 -18.64 -12.96
N GLU A 62 -19.21 -18.23 -11.79
CA GLU A 62 -19.24 -16.82 -11.40
C GLU A 62 -18.16 -16.05 -12.19
N ALA A 63 -18.58 -15.30 -13.17
CA ALA A 63 -17.69 -14.61 -14.12
C ALA A 63 -18.01 -13.13 -14.29
N ALA A 64 -19.10 -12.65 -13.69
CA ALA A 64 -19.45 -11.25 -13.79
C ALA A 64 -18.58 -10.39 -12.84
N GLU A 65 -18.31 -9.17 -13.28
CA GLU A 65 -17.60 -8.19 -12.47
C GLU A 65 -18.39 -7.89 -11.19
N ILE A 66 -17.70 -7.94 -10.05
CA ILE A 66 -18.25 -7.58 -8.74
C ILE A 66 -18.46 -6.06 -8.69
N ARG A 67 -19.62 -5.64 -8.21
CA ARG A 67 -19.99 -4.24 -8.04
C ARG A 67 -20.22 -3.89 -6.59
N ASP A 68 -20.11 -2.63 -6.29
CA ASP A 68 -20.48 -2.12 -4.97
C ASP A 68 -21.95 -2.40 -4.69
N GLY A 69 -22.25 -3.00 -3.53
CA GLY A 69 -23.59 -3.42 -3.15
C GLY A 69 -23.99 -4.86 -3.55
N ASP A 70 -23.17 -5.58 -4.36
CA ASP A 70 -23.42 -7.00 -4.63
C ASP A 70 -23.39 -7.80 -3.31
N GLN A 71 -24.22 -8.86 -3.22
CA GLN A 71 -24.23 -9.69 -2.03
C GLN A 71 -22.99 -10.59 -1.97
N ALA A 72 -22.38 -10.69 -0.80
CA ALA A 72 -21.29 -11.62 -0.56
C ALA A 72 -21.76 -13.08 -0.69
N PRO A 73 -21.01 -13.99 -1.32
CA PRO A 73 -21.39 -15.39 -1.53
C PRO A 73 -21.63 -16.16 -0.23
N ASP A 74 -20.99 -15.76 0.86
CA ASP A 74 -21.09 -16.34 2.19
C ASP A 74 -22.28 -15.79 3.02
N GLY A 75 -23.06 -14.85 2.45
CA GLY A 75 -24.19 -14.23 3.11
C GLY A 75 -23.82 -13.17 4.16
N SER A 76 -22.56 -12.75 4.25
CA SER A 76 -22.09 -11.76 5.24
C SER A 76 -22.65 -10.35 5.01
N GLY A 77 -23.28 -10.08 3.86
CA GLY A 77 -23.93 -8.82 3.53
C GLY A 77 -23.46 -8.21 2.22
N PRO A 78 -23.77 -6.94 1.96
CA PRO A 78 -23.37 -6.27 0.72
C PRO A 78 -21.86 -6.00 0.70
N LEU A 79 -21.24 -6.28 -0.45
CA LEU A 79 -19.84 -5.99 -0.72
C LEU A 79 -19.62 -4.48 -0.89
N ARG A 80 -18.46 -4.01 -0.48
CA ARG A 80 -17.98 -2.65 -0.74
C ARG A 80 -16.68 -2.71 -1.52
N LEU A 81 -16.60 -1.91 -2.57
CA LEU A 81 -15.37 -1.75 -3.32
C LEU A 81 -14.47 -0.73 -2.62
N ALA A 82 -13.22 -1.11 -2.39
CA ALA A 82 -12.19 -0.24 -1.84
C ALA A 82 -10.93 -0.32 -2.69
N ARG A 83 -10.19 0.77 -2.76
CA ARG A 83 -8.85 0.77 -3.34
C ARG A 83 -7.84 0.46 -2.24
N GLY A 84 -6.87 -0.39 -2.56
CA GLY A 84 -5.77 -0.72 -1.68
C GLY A 84 -4.47 -0.82 -2.46
N VAL A 85 -3.36 -0.77 -1.75
CA VAL A 85 -2.03 -0.98 -2.30
C VAL A 85 -1.55 -2.36 -1.84
N GLU A 86 -1.21 -3.24 -2.79
CA GLU A 86 -0.57 -4.51 -2.48
C GLU A 86 0.87 -4.25 -2.04
N ILE A 87 1.19 -4.51 -0.79
CA ILE A 87 2.53 -4.34 -0.23
C ILE A 87 3.32 -5.65 -0.13
N GLY A 88 2.64 -6.78 -0.13
CA GLY A 88 3.26 -8.09 -0.07
C GLY A 88 2.39 -9.17 -0.70
N HIS A 89 3.02 -10.29 -1.06
CA HIS A 89 2.35 -11.42 -1.67
C HIS A 89 2.92 -12.75 -1.17
N ILE A 90 2.02 -13.72 -0.99
CA ILE A 90 2.37 -15.09 -0.64
C ILE A 90 2.04 -15.99 -1.83
N PHE A 91 3.03 -16.72 -2.33
CA PHE A 91 2.87 -17.67 -3.43
C PHE A 91 2.85 -19.09 -2.89
N GLN A 92 1.78 -19.81 -3.11
CA GLN A 92 1.67 -21.24 -2.83
C GLN A 92 2.16 -22.03 -4.06
N LEU A 93 3.45 -22.28 -4.13
CA LEU A 93 4.08 -22.94 -5.29
C LEU A 93 3.79 -24.46 -5.36
N GLY A 94 3.32 -25.05 -4.26
CA GLY A 94 3.07 -26.47 -4.19
C GLY A 94 4.32 -27.30 -4.39
N ARG A 95 4.23 -28.37 -5.19
CA ARG A 95 5.35 -29.29 -5.44
C ARG A 95 5.93 -29.20 -6.85
N LYS A 96 5.39 -28.35 -7.70
CA LYS A 96 5.76 -28.27 -9.13
C LYS A 96 7.27 -28.12 -9.34
N TYR A 97 7.87 -27.15 -8.68
CA TYR A 97 9.31 -26.87 -8.85
C TYR A 97 10.18 -27.89 -8.12
N ALA A 98 9.79 -28.32 -6.92
CA ALA A 98 10.50 -29.35 -6.19
C ALA A 98 10.56 -30.67 -6.94
N GLN A 99 9.47 -31.08 -7.59
CA GLN A 99 9.44 -32.27 -8.45
C GLN A 99 10.35 -32.12 -9.66
N ALA A 100 10.28 -30.99 -10.37
CA ALA A 100 11.08 -30.76 -11.57
C ALA A 100 12.59 -30.73 -11.28
N LEU A 101 12.96 -30.24 -10.09
CA LEU A 101 14.37 -30.11 -9.66
C LEU A 101 14.86 -31.30 -8.81
N GLY A 102 14.01 -32.31 -8.57
CA GLY A 102 14.36 -33.47 -7.76
C GLY A 102 14.61 -33.17 -6.29
N LEU A 103 14.01 -32.09 -5.75
CA LEU A 103 14.18 -31.71 -4.35
C LEU A 103 13.31 -32.58 -3.44
N THR A 104 13.96 -33.45 -2.69
CA THR A 104 13.34 -34.32 -1.70
C THR A 104 14.03 -34.22 -0.34
N VAL A 105 13.30 -34.52 0.70
CA VAL A 105 13.80 -34.62 2.08
C VAL A 105 13.29 -35.92 2.69
N LEU A 106 13.94 -36.39 3.75
CA LEU A 106 13.41 -37.48 4.55
C LEU A 106 12.39 -36.93 5.57
N ASP A 107 11.23 -37.55 5.64
CA ASP A 107 10.24 -37.26 6.69
C ASP A 107 10.66 -37.91 8.02
N ARG A 108 9.83 -37.75 9.06
CA ARG A 108 10.08 -38.29 10.40
C ARG A 108 10.19 -39.82 10.43
N ASP A 109 9.64 -40.49 9.42
CA ASP A 109 9.65 -41.95 9.28
C ASP A 109 10.79 -42.43 8.36
N GLY A 110 11.66 -41.51 7.93
CA GLY A 110 12.81 -41.80 7.02
C GLY A 110 12.42 -42.00 5.57
N ARG A 111 11.18 -41.62 5.17
CA ARG A 111 10.73 -41.76 3.78
C ARG A 111 11.08 -40.50 2.99
N SER A 112 11.52 -40.71 1.76
CA SER A 112 11.78 -39.60 0.83
C SER A 112 10.44 -38.96 0.39
N VAL A 113 10.30 -37.68 0.62
CA VAL A 113 9.12 -36.89 0.24
C VAL A 113 9.52 -35.66 -0.55
N VAL A 114 8.73 -35.31 -1.57
CA VAL A 114 8.92 -34.08 -2.34
C VAL A 114 8.44 -32.90 -1.50
N VAL A 115 9.27 -31.86 -1.41
CA VAL A 115 8.99 -30.67 -0.59
C VAL A 115 7.85 -29.86 -1.16
N THR A 116 6.96 -29.39 -0.30
CA THR A 116 5.98 -28.34 -0.64
C THR A 116 6.63 -26.99 -0.45
N MET A 117 6.54 -26.12 -1.45
CA MET A 117 7.22 -24.84 -1.51
C MET A 117 6.23 -23.68 -1.38
N GLY A 118 6.64 -22.63 -0.67
CA GLY A 118 6.03 -21.33 -0.68
C GLY A 118 7.07 -20.25 -1.00
N SER A 119 6.63 -19.14 -1.50
CA SER A 119 7.46 -17.94 -1.70
C SER A 119 6.75 -16.72 -1.13
N TYR A 120 7.52 -15.80 -0.60
CA TYR A 120 7.01 -14.62 0.09
C TYR A 120 7.76 -13.40 -0.41
N GLY A 121 7.04 -12.36 -0.72
CA GLY A 121 7.63 -11.10 -1.20
C GLY A 121 7.00 -9.89 -0.55
N ILE A 122 7.82 -8.89 -0.22
CA ILE A 122 7.37 -7.57 0.23
C ILE A 122 8.03 -6.52 -0.65
N GLY A 123 7.23 -5.59 -1.18
CA GLY A 123 7.74 -4.46 -1.95
C GLY A 123 8.23 -3.35 -1.03
N VAL A 124 9.49 -3.39 -0.58
CA VAL A 124 10.04 -2.44 0.41
C VAL A 124 9.85 -0.99 -0.02
N THR A 125 10.19 -0.64 -1.25
CA THR A 125 10.00 0.71 -1.79
C THR A 125 8.52 1.08 -1.93
N ARG A 126 7.66 0.12 -2.24
CA ARG A 126 6.21 0.32 -2.28
C ARG A 126 5.62 0.57 -0.90
N VAL A 127 6.10 -0.14 0.12
CA VAL A 127 5.74 0.12 1.53
C VAL A 127 6.09 1.54 1.92
N LEU A 128 7.30 2.00 1.58
CA LEU A 128 7.72 3.37 1.86
C LEU A 128 6.81 4.40 1.17
N ALA A 129 6.47 4.20 -0.10
CA ALA A 129 5.53 5.07 -0.82
C ALA A 129 4.12 5.06 -0.20
N ALA A 130 3.61 3.90 0.20
CA ALA A 130 2.32 3.78 0.86
C ALA A 130 2.30 4.47 2.24
N LEU A 131 3.40 4.38 2.98
CA LEU A 131 3.56 5.08 4.26
C LEU A 131 3.62 6.61 4.08
N ALA A 132 4.32 7.09 3.06
CA ALA A 132 4.34 8.52 2.71
C ALA A 132 2.94 9.03 2.37
N GLU A 133 2.18 8.25 1.56
CA GLU A 133 0.81 8.58 1.18
C GLU A 133 -0.16 8.55 2.39
N ALA A 134 0.06 7.67 3.35
CA ALA A 134 -0.77 7.57 4.55
C ALA A 134 -0.41 8.57 5.65
N ASN A 135 0.80 9.14 5.61
CA ASN A 135 1.35 10.01 6.65
C ASN A 135 1.77 11.36 6.08
N HIS A 136 0.80 12.14 5.62
CA HIS A 136 1.01 13.52 5.16
C HIS A 136 -0.17 14.42 5.56
N ASP A 137 0.07 15.72 5.50
CA ASP A 137 -0.96 16.76 5.57
C ASP A 137 -0.76 17.76 4.42
N ASP A 138 -1.52 18.87 4.42
CA ASP A 138 -1.43 19.91 3.38
C ASP A 138 -0.07 20.62 3.31
N ARG A 139 0.81 20.42 4.29
CA ARG A 139 2.13 21.04 4.39
C ARG A 139 3.25 20.11 3.96
N GLY A 140 3.05 18.79 4.03
CA GLY A 140 4.05 17.81 3.65
C GLY A 140 3.95 16.52 4.44
N LEU A 141 5.06 15.77 4.51
CA LEU A 141 5.13 14.48 5.18
C LEU A 141 5.10 14.61 6.71
N ALA A 142 4.69 13.54 7.38
CA ALA A 142 4.70 13.40 8.84
C ALA A 142 5.07 11.95 9.20
N TRP A 143 6.34 11.61 9.04
CA TRP A 143 6.82 10.24 9.23
C TRP A 143 6.61 9.73 10.66
N PRO A 144 6.21 8.46 10.82
CA PRO A 144 6.37 7.74 12.08
C PRO A 144 7.86 7.61 12.46
N VAL A 145 8.18 7.66 13.74
CA VAL A 145 9.58 7.61 14.25
C VAL A 145 10.35 6.41 13.68
N GLY A 146 9.79 5.20 13.69
CA GLY A 146 10.52 4.00 13.29
C GLY A 146 10.89 3.89 11.80
N ILE A 147 10.48 4.83 10.94
CA ILE A 147 10.75 4.83 9.50
C ILE A 147 11.16 6.19 8.93
N ALA A 148 11.22 7.19 9.78
CA ALA A 148 11.70 8.52 9.38
C ALA A 148 13.15 8.45 8.90
N PRO A 149 13.56 9.25 7.90
CA PRO A 149 14.96 9.32 7.47
C PRO A 149 15.92 9.84 8.56
N ALA A 150 15.39 10.60 9.51
CA ALA A 150 16.02 11.00 10.75
C ALA A 150 14.91 11.23 11.80
N ASP A 151 15.25 11.08 13.08
CA ASP A 151 14.31 11.29 14.18
C ASP A 151 14.04 12.76 14.42
N VAL A 152 15.07 13.58 14.23
CA VAL A 152 15.08 15.00 14.59
C VAL A 152 15.59 15.86 13.44
N HIS A 153 14.88 16.94 13.11
CA HIS A 153 15.35 17.99 12.21
C HIS A 153 15.73 19.24 13.01
N ILE A 154 17.01 19.59 13.05
CA ILE A 154 17.50 20.78 13.76
C ILE A 154 17.63 21.93 12.79
N LEU A 155 16.94 23.04 13.08
CA LEU A 155 16.90 24.24 12.25
C LEU A 155 17.63 25.40 12.94
N ALA A 156 18.76 25.82 12.40
CA ALA A 156 19.41 27.07 12.78
C ALA A 156 18.71 28.23 12.07
N THR A 157 17.93 29.05 12.81
CA THR A 157 17.13 30.13 12.26
C THR A 157 17.66 31.49 12.68
N GLY A 158 18.59 32.01 11.94
CA GLY A 158 19.21 33.30 12.21
C GLY A 158 20.39 33.58 11.29
N ARG A 159 21.15 34.62 11.59
CA ARG A 159 22.38 34.98 10.87
C ARG A 159 23.61 34.92 11.77
N ASP A 160 23.40 34.89 13.07
CA ASP A 160 24.46 34.97 14.09
C ASP A 160 25.16 33.60 14.20
N ASP A 161 26.48 33.61 14.25
CA ASP A 161 27.32 32.44 14.41
C ASP A 161 26.93 31.66 15.67
N ALA A 162 26.59 32.34 16.76
CA ALA A 162 26.15 31.72 18.00
C ALA A 162 24.94 30.78 17.84
N VAL A 163 24.01 31.07 16.90
CA VAL A 163 22.88 30.22 16.60
C VAL A 163 23.32 28.92 15.94
N PHE A 164 24.24 29.02 14.96
CA PHE A 164 24.76 27.84 14.27
C PHE A 164 25.65 26.99 15.19
N ASP A 165 26.46 27.65 16.05
CA ASP A 165 27.30 26.95 17.02
C ASP A 165 26.45 26.19 18.04
N ALA A 166 25.38 26.80 18.55
CA ALA A 166 24.46 26.17 19.46
C ALA A 166 23.70 25.00 18.79
N ALA A 167 23.19 25.23 17.56
CA ALA A 167 22.49 24.17 16.80
C ALA A 167 23.44 22.99 16.51
N GLY A 168 24.68 23.26 16.09
CA GLY A 168 25.68 22.23 15.85
C GLY A 168 26.11 21.47 17.10
N ARG A 169 26.12 22.11 18.29
CA ARG A 169 26.34 21.40 19.57
C ARG A 169 25.18 20.48 19.87
N ILE A 170 23.94 20.98 19.81
CA ILE A 170 22.74 20.16 20.04
C ILE A 170 22.73 18.95 19.10
N ALA A 171 23.03 19.15 17.80
CA ALA A 171 23.12 18.08 16.82
C ALA A 171 24.09 16.97 17.28
N ARG A 172 25.32 17.34 17.60
CA ARG A 172 26.33 16.37 18.09
C ARG A 172 25.93 15.65 19.39
N ASP A 173 25.33 16.38 20.33
CA ASP A 173 24.94 15.82 21.63
C ASP A 173 23.76 14.83 21.46
N VAL A 174 22.83 15.12 20.54
CA VAL A 174 21.70 14.25 20.18
C VAL A 174 22.19 13.01 19.41
N GLU A 175 23.09 13.17 18.43
CA GLU A 175 23.73 12.06 17.71
C GLU A 175 24.54 11.16 18.66
N ALA A 176 25.30 11.75 19.59
CA ALA A 176 26.04 10.99 20.60
C ALA A 176 25.13 10.19 21.54
N ALA A 177 23.87 10.58 21.67
CA ALA A 177 22.84 9.83 22.42
C ALA A 177 22.16 8.73 21.59
N GLY A 178 22.58 8.50 20.33
CA GLY A 178 22.07 7.46 19.44
C GLY A 178 20.79 7.83 18.71
N VAL A 179 20.53 9.10 18.50
CA VAL A 179 19.36 9.65 17.77
C VAL A 179 19.82 10.14 16.40
N ASP A 180 19.11 9.78 15.33
CA ASP A 180 19.42 10.22 13.99
C ASP A 180 18.98 11.67 13.75
N VAL A 181 19.91 12.52 13.26
CA VAL A 181 19.72 13.96 13.14
C VAL A 181 19.89 14.43 11.71
N LEU A 182 18.92 15.21 11.24
CA LEU A 182 19.05 16.08 10.07
C LEU A 182 19.33 17.52 10.55
N TYR A 183 20.52 18.07 10.29
CA TYR A 183 20.86 19.43 10.68
C TYR A 183 20.84 20.38 9.47
N ASP A 184 19.97 21.40 9.50
CA ASP A 184 19.93 22.47 8.49
C ASP A 184 20.88 23.61 8.86
N ASP A 185 22.11 23.50 8.37
CA ASP A 185 23.18 24.45 8.57
C ASP A 185 23.26 25.56 7.51
N ARG A 186 22.30 25.66 6.60
CA ARG A 186 22.28 26.61 5.48
C ARG A 186 22.21 28.07 5.98
N ARG A 187 23.29 28.82 5.86
CA ARG A 187 23.41 30.19 6.39
C ARG A 187 22.69 31.25 5.55
N LYS A 188 22.53 31.02 4.25
CA LYS A 188 21.96 32.00 3.29
C LYS A 188 20.48 31.72 2.96
N VAL A 189 19.83 30.91 3.74
CA VAL A 189 18.41 30.52 3.57
C VAL A 189 17.57 31.18 4.66
N SER A 190 16.40 31.73 4.30
CA SER A 190 15.50 32.36 5.27
C SER A 190 14.90 31.32 6.21
N ALA A 191 14.52 31.73 7.43
CA ALA A 191 13.85 30.88 8.38
C ALA A 191 12.53 30.29 7.80
N GLY A 192 11.79 31.08 7.02
CA GLY A 192 10.55 30.63 6.37
C GLY A 192 10.77 29.44 5.43
N VAL A 193 11.85 29.46 4.64
CA VAL A 193 12.20 28.32 3.76
C VAL A 193 12.58 27.10 4.59
N LYS A 194 13.37 27.27 5.66
CA LYS A 194 13.74 26.15 6.54
C LYS A 194 12.54 25.52 7.21
N PHE A 195 11.56 26.32 7.63
CA PHE A 195 10.29 25.79 8.17
C PHE A 195 9.47 25.05 7.11
N ALA A 196 9.40 25.58 5.90
CA ALA A 196 8.72 24.90 4.80
C ALA A 196 9.39 23.57 4.47
N ASP A 197 10.71 23.53 4.43
CA ASP A 197 11.47 22.29 4.22
C ASP A 197 11.28 21.29 5.37
N TYR A 198 11.25 21.75 6.63
CA TYR A 198 10.95 20.91 7.78
C TYR A 198 9.56 20.27 7.67
N GLU A 199 8.55 21.06 7.34
CA GLU A 199 7.18 20.56 7.16
C GLU A 199 7.07 19.61 5.97
N LEU A 200 7.73 19.93 4.85
CA LEU A 200 7.74 19.11 3.64
C LEU A 200 8.44 17.76 3.87
N LEU A 201 9.62 17.77 4.49
CA LEU A 201 10.41 16.56 4.76
C LEU A 201 9.81 15.67 5.86
N GLY A 202 9.16 16.29 6.85
CA GLY A 202 8.31 15.59 7.81
C GLY A 202 9.00 14.76 8.87
N MET A 203 10.22 15.13 9.31
CA MET A 203 10.86 14.46 10.46
C MET A 203 9.98 14.58 11.70
N PRO A 204 9.85 13.51 12.53
CA PRO A 204 8.92 13.48 13.67
C PRO A 204 9.09 14.64 14.62
N TRP A 205 10.34 14.98 14.92
CA TRP A 205 10.67 16.05 15.85
C TRP A 205 11.48 17.15 15.16
N GLY A 206 11.21 18.39 15.50
CA GLY A 206 11.97 19.54 15.07
C GLY A 206 12.58 20.28 16.26
N VAL A 207 13.79 20.79 16.11
CA VAL A 207 14.41 21.72 17.08
C VAL A 207 14.70 23.03 16.39
N VAL A 208 14.13 24.12 16.88
CA VAL A 208 14.35 25.45 16.35
C VAL A 208 15.31 26.21 17.26
N VAL A 209 16.51 26.46 16.74
CA VAL A 209 17.51 27.30 17.37
C VAL A 209 17.46 28.67 16.72
N GLY A 210 17.02 29.68 17.47
CA GLY A 210 16.80 31.03 16.93
C GLY A 210 16.65 32.08 18.01
N ARG A 211 15.59 32.86 17.98
CA ARG A 211 15.42 34.03 18.89
C ARG A 211 15.47 33.67 20.37
N GLY A 212 14.96 32.52 20.76
CA GLY A 212 14.99 32.04 22.15
C GLY A 212 16.38 31.77 22.69
N LEU A 213 17.41 31.67 21.81
CA LEU A 213 18.78 31.41 22.24
C LEU A 213 19.33 32.53 23.13
N ALA A 214 18.92 33.79 22.94
CA ALA A 214 19.29 34.88 23.78
C ALA A 214 18.81 34.70 25.25
N GLU A 215 17.75 33.92 25.45
CA GLU A 215 17.18 33.56 26.74
C GLU A 215 17.64 32.14 27.17
N GLY A 216 18.60 31.54 26.49
CA GLY A 216 19.11 30.22 26.75
C GLY A 216 18.10 29.09 26.41
N ARG A 217 17.15 29.32 25.49
CA ARG A 217 16.07 28.40 25.16
C ARG A 217 16.06 28.03 23.68
N VAL A 218 15.52 26.84 23.40
CA VAL A 218 15.20 26.33 22.04
C VAL A 218 13.78 25.78 22.04
N GLU A 219 13.13 25.80 20.88
CA GLU A 219 11.80 25.26 20.71
C GLU A 219 11.89 23.84 20.14
N ILE A 220 11.27 22.86 20.83
CA ILE A 220 11.03 21.51 20.32
C ILE A 220 9.62 21.47 19.73
N ARG A 221 9.48 20.85 18.55
CA ARG A 221 8.21 20.70 17.83
C ARG A 221 7.93 19.25 17.54
N ASN A 222 6.69 18.81 17.75
CA ASN A 222 6.19 17.56 17.19
C ASN A 222 5.56 17.85 15.82
N ARG A 223 6.01 17.14 14.78
CA ARG A 223 5.55 17.36 13.40
C ARG A 223 4.08 16.95 13.21
N ARG A 224 3.67 15.87 13.86
CA ARG A 224 2.33 15.29 13.70
C ARG A 224 1.26 16.08 14.46
N THR A 225 1.52 16.40 15.72
CA THR A 225 0.54 17.09 16.57
C THR A 225 0.59 18.61 16.43
N GLY A 226 1.70 19.16 15.95
CA GLY A 226 1.97 20.58 15.91
C GLY A 226 2.32 21.19 17.26
N GLU A 227 2.44 20.37 18.31
CA GLU A 227 2.82 20.82 19.66
C GLU A 227 4.19 21.46 19.65
N ARG A 228 4.36 22.51 20.47
CA ARG A 228 5.62 23.26 20.61
C ARG A 228 5.92 23.45 22.07
N THR A 229 7.17 23.19 22.45
CA THR A 229 7.63 23.33 23.81
C THR A 229 8.99 24.02 23.85
N ASP A 230 9.10 25.11 24.62
CA ASP A 230 10.38 25.77 24.87
C ASP A 230 11.13 25.08 25.99
N VAL A 231 12.37 24.70 25.73
CA VAL A 231 13.25 24.04 26.69
C VAL A 231 14.59 24.77 26.81
N PRO A 232 15.27 24.72 27.97
CA PRO A 232 16.64 25.16 28.06
C PRO A 232 17.53 24.42 27.06
N VAL A 233 18.46 25.13 26.42
CA VAL A 233 19.38 24.58 25.39
C VAL A 233 20.06 23.29 25.89
N GLU A 234 20.54 23.28 27.13
CA GLU A 234 21.28 22.17 27.74
C GLU A 234 20.40 20.95 28.01
N GLN A 235 19.08 21.13 28.11
CA GLN A 235 18.13 20.04 28.35
C GLN A 235 17.55 19.44 27.07
N ALA A 236 17.73 20.11 25.92
CA ALA A 236 17.17 19.69 24.64
C ALA A 236 17.56 18.26 24.24
N PRO A 237 18.84 17.81 24.35
CA PRO A 237 19.20 16.44 23.97
C PRO A 237 18.52 15.37 24.83
N ALA A 238 18.49 15.56 26.15
CA ALA A 238 17.85 14.62 27.06
C ALA A 238 16.33 14.55 26.86
N ARG A 239 15.70 15.73 26.62
CA ARG A 239 14.27 15.83 26.38
C ARG A 239 13.87 15.15 25.06
N LEU A 240 14.60 15.35 23.98
CA LEU A 240 14.38 14.71 22.68
C LEU A 240 14.48 13.18 22.81
N ARG A 241 15.52 12.68 23.49
CA ARG A 241 15.67 11.24 23.69
C ARG A 241 14.47 10.62 24.44
N SER A 242 13.95 11.32 25.46
CA SER A 242 12.75 10.85 26.16
C SER A 242 11.53 10.86 25.25
N LEU A 243 11.31 11.92 24.47
CA LEU A 243 10.17 12.05 23.58
C LEU A 243 10.16 10.98 22.47
N ILE A 244 11.34 10.65 21.91
CA ILE A 244 11.49 9.62 20.88
C ILE A 244 11.28 8.22 21.46
N ALA A 245 11.72 7.98 22.70
CA ALA A 245 11.55 6.67 23.35
C ALA A 245 10.10 6.39 23.78
N ASP A 246 9.28 7.42 23.92
CA ASP A 246 7.88 7.33 24.35
C ASP A 246 6.90 7.14 23.13
N GLU A 247 7.37 7.21 21.88
CA GLU A 247 6.60 6.96 20.65
C GLU A 247 6.82 5.56 20.05
#